data_22b2a9e71fd501fcea0750385b7135a9
#
_entry.id   22b2a9e71fd501fcea0750385b7135a9
#
_cell.length_a   1.000
_cell.length_b   1.000
_cell.length_c   1.000
_cell.angle_alpha   90.00
_cell.angle_beta   90.00
_cell.angle_gamma   90.00
#
_symmetry.space_group_name_H-M   'P 1'
#
loop_
_entity.id
_entity.type
_entity.pdbx_description
1 polymer ?
#
loop_
_entity_poly.entity_id
_entity_poly.type
_entity_poly.pdbx_seq_one_letter_code
_entity_poly.pdbx_strand_id
1 'polypeptide(L)'
;MTASENQKVAVITGGSRGIGKAVAEALVAQGIRVVIGDILDDDGHQTAQELNRQCAGDSQMVAYIHTDVTLYKDVIALFRFAEATFGGVDIAFLNAGIISGADNVFLPLEDEVEVNLPKVNITGVVKCTKVAVLHMAKRGGGVIVNTASVAGFLSSMQLAHYFATKHAVVGWTRSMEMLKDICNVRVNAVCPHWVATDMQGMILNKEGDDPYKQLVEHSPRVKMETVVRGVMMLIEDEKRNAETLLTLPGDVIRVQERIAEYEELSTPEYAALVDSYQPQVLEHYKKQLEHALDRYGL
;
A
#
# COMPACT_ATOMS: atom_id res chain seq x y z
N MET A 1 -29.95 2.50 16.67
CA MET A 1 -28.75 2.45 15.80
C MET A 1 -28.54 1.00 15.44
N THR A 2 -28.78 0.64 14.20
CA THR A 2 -28.68 -0.74 13.71
C THR A 2 -27.20 -1.11 13.57
N ALA A 3 -26.84 -2.36 13.78
CA ALA A 3 -25.47 -2.90 13.76
C ALA A 3 -24.67 -2.62 12.45
N SER A 4 -25.29 -2.01 11.45
CA SER A 4 -24.68 -1.66 10.16
C SER A 4 -23.87 -0.35 10.14
N GLU A 5 -24.11 0.55 11.11
CA GLU A 5 -23.46 1.89 11.10
C GLU A 5 -22.04 1.92 11.65
N ASN A 6 -21.54 0.82 12.22
CA ASN A 6 -20.23 0.75 12.88
C ASN A 6 -19.24 -0.23 12.23
N GLN A 7 -19.57 -0.77 11.06
CA GLN A 7 -18.71 -1.75 10.38
C GLN A 7 -17.61 -1.04 9.60
N LYS A 8 -16.34 -1.40 9.86
CA LYS A 8 -15.19 -0.84 9.14
C LYS A 8 -15.22 -1.20 7.66
N VAL A 9 -14.71 -0.30 6.84
CA VAL A 9 -14.61 -0.44 5.38
C VAL A 9 -13.15 -0.35 4.96
N ALA A 10 -12.70 -1.32 4.18
CA ALA A 10 -11.38 -1.36 3.59
C ALA A 10 -11.43 -1.19 2.07
N VAL A 11 -10.50 -0.42 1.53
CA VAL A 11 -10.21 -0.34 0.09
C VAL A 11 -8.88 -1.04 -0.16
N ILE A 12 -8.84 -1.93 -1.16
CA ILE A 12 -7.63 -2.66 -1.54
C ILE A 12 -7.34 -2.42 -3.03
N THR A 13 -6.17 -1.90 -3.35
CA THR A 13 -5.70 -1.83 -4.74
C THR A 13 -4.88 -3.08 -5.09
N GLY A 14 -5.06 -3.64 -6.30
CA GLY A 14 -4.44 -4.91 -6.67
C GLY A 14 -4.98 -6.07 -5.83
N GLY A 15 -6.30 -6.07 -5.57
CA GLY A 15 -6.95 -7.02 -4.66
C GLY A 15 -7.52 -8.27 -5.34
N SER A 16 -7.43 -8.39 -6.66
CA SER A 16 -8.01 -9.50 -7.40
C SER A 16 -7.30 -10.83 -7.19
N ARG A 17 -6.01 -10.81 -6.86
CA ARG A 17 -5.19 -12.01 -6.65
C ARG A 17 -4.03 -11.78 -5.67
N GLY A 18 -3.26 -12.83 -5.39
CA GLY A 18 -2.03 -12.77 -4.61
C GLY A 18 -2.21 -12.21 -3.20
N ILE A 19 -1.31 -11.31 -2.78
CA ILE A 19 -1.31 -10.71 -1.44
C ILE A 19 -2.59 -9.92 -1.19
N GLY A 20 -3.05 -9.14 -2.19
CA GLY A 20 -4.27 -8.34 -2.07
C GLY A 20 -5.50 -9.17 -1.78
N LYS A 21 -5.70 -10.29 -2.52
CA LYS A 21 -6.80 -11.24 -2.27
C LYS A 21 -6.70 -11.85 -0.88
N ALA A 22 -5.52 -12.33 -0.47
CA ALA A 22 -5.34 -12.95 0.84
C ALA A 22 -5.61 -11.97 2.00
N VAL A 23 -5.27 -10.69 1.86
CA VAL A 23 -5.62 -9.64 2.83
C VAL A 23 -7.12 -9.37 2.81
N ALA A 24 -7.76 -9.34 1.63
CA ALA A 24 -9.23 -9.21 1.53
C ALA A 24 -9.94 -10.33 2.28
N GLU A 25 -9.51 -11.58 2.12
CA GLU A 25 -10.02 -12.75 2.86
C GLU A 25 -9.92 -12.56 4.37
N ALA A 26 -8.75 -12.12 4.86
CA ALA A 26 -8.52 -11.91 6.30
C ALA A 26 -9.39 -10.78 6.87
N LEU A 27 -9.56 -9.69 6.14
CA LEU A 27 -10.43 -8.57 6.55
C LEU A 27 -11.90 -8.96 6.60
N VAL A 28 -12.36 -9.68 5.57
CA VAL A 28 -13.74 -10.20 5.52
C VAL A 28 -14.01 -11.18 6.65
N ALA A 29 -13.06 -12.05 6.99
CA ALA A 29 -13.17 -12.97 8.13
C ALA A 29 -13.31 -12.24 9.48
N GLN A 30 -12.83 -11.00 9.58
CA GLN A 30 -13.03 -10.11 10.75
C GLN A 30 -14.32 -9.28 10.67
N GLY A 31 -15.16 -9.49 9.65
CA GLY A 31 -16.39 -8.74 9.45
C GLY A 31 -16.19 -7.34 8.86
N ILE A 32 -15.04 -7.04 8.29
CA ILE A 32 -14.73 -5.77 7.62
C ILE A 32 -15.20 -5.84 6.17
N ARG A 33 -15.93 -4.83 5.71
CA ARG A 33 -16.36 -4.70 4.30
C ARG A 33 -15.17 -4.31 3.43
N VAL A 34 -15.07 -4.88 2.23
CA VAL A 34 -13.92 -4.68 1.34
C VAL A 34 -14.36 -4.20 -0.04
N VAL A 35 -13.73 -3.14 -0.54
CA VAL A 35 -13.80 -2.76 -1.96
C VAL A 35 -12.47 -3.08 -2.62
N ILE A 36 -12.51 -3.91 -3.64
CA ILE A 36 -11.37 -4.29 -4.47
C ILE A 36 -11.31 -3.36 -5.68
N GLY A 37 -10.19 -2.67 -5.86
CA GLY A 37 -9.83 -1.95 -7.08
C GLY A 37 -8.69 -2.66 -7.80
N ASP A 38 -8.90 -3.05 -9.05
CA ASP A 38 -7.90 -3.75 -9.86
C ASP A 38 -8.16 -3.49 -11.35
N ILE A 39 -7.16 -3.73 -12.20
CA ILE A 39 -7.32 -3.69 -13.66
C ILE A 39 -7.78 -5.03 -14.25
N LEU A 40 -7.74 -6.10 -13.46
CA LEU A 40 -8.10 -7.46 -13.85
C LEU A 40 -9.59 -7.72 -13.55
N ASP A 41 -10.46 -7.31 -14.48
CA ASP A 41 -11.91 -7.31 -14.26
C ASP A 41 -12.47 -8.70 -13.94
N ASP A 42 -12.10 -9.71 -14.72
CA ASP A 42 -12.60 -11.09 -14.53
C ASP A 42 -12.16 -11.64 -13.17
N ASP A 43 -10.86 -11.52 -12.83
CA ASP A 43 -10.32 -11.98 -11.54
C ASP A 43 -10.95 -11.22 -10.38
N GLY A 44 -11.15 -9.90 -10.54
CA GLY A 44 -11.76 -9.04 -9.53
C GLY A 44 -13.20 -9.39 -9.22
N HIS A 45 -14.01 -9.58 -10.24
CA HIS A 45 -15.39 -10.04 -10.09
C HIS A 45 -15.47 -11.43 -9.48
N GLN A 46 -14.62 -12.36 -9.94
CA GLN A 46 -14.57 -13.72 -9.40
C GLN A 46 -14.19 -13.69 -7.92
N THR A 47 -13.14 -12.97 -7.53
CA THR A 47 -12.69 -12.86 -6.14
C THR A 47 -13.79 -12.26 -5.26
N ALA A 48 -14.46 -11.19 -5.70
CA ALA A 48 -15.54 -10.59 -4.93
C ALA A 48 -16.72 -11.58 -4.74
N GLN A 49 -17.07 -12.36 -5.77
CA GLN A 49 -18.11 -13.39 -5.67
C GLN A 49 -17.71 -14.54 -4.73
N GLU A 50 -16.48 -15.02 -4.81
CA GLU A 50 -15.96 -16.09 -3.96
C GLU A 50 -16.02 -15.70 -2.49
N LEU A 51 -15.53 -14.50 -2.16
CA LEU A 51 -15.52 -14.00 -0.78
C LEU A 51 -16.94 -13.77 -0.24
N ASN A 52 -17.84 -13.20 -1.04
CA ASN A 52 -19.23 -13.03 -0.62
C ASN A 52 -19.94 -14.38 -0.34
N ARG A 53 -19.65 -15.44 -1.12
CA ARG A 53 -20.22 -16.78 -0.88
C ARG A 53 -19.72 -17.42 0.42
N GLN A 54 -18.53 -17.04 0.91
CA GLN A 54 -17.98 -17.56 2.17
C GLN A 54 -18.55 -16.85 3.39
N CYS A 55 -19.21 -15.71 3.22
CA CYS A 55 -19.80 -14.94 4.30
C CYS A 55 -21.14 -15.55 4.72
N ALA A 56 -21.38 -15.62 6.03
CA ALA A 56 -22.67 -16.01 6.56
C ALA A 56 -23.68 -14.85 6.43
N GLY A 57 -24.76 -15.05 5.70
CA GLY A 57 -25.84 -14.08 5.51
C GLY A 57 -25.91 -13.47 4.10
N ASP A 58 -27.00 -12.72 3.84
CA ASP A 58 -27.28 -12.15 2.52
C ASP A 58 -26.65 -10.76 2.29
N SER A 59 -25.89 -10.24 3.26
CA SER A 59 -25.28 -8.91 3.12
C SER A 59 -23.99 -8.96 2.30
N GLN A 60 -23.90 -8.09 1.31
CA GLN A 60 -22.67 -7.92 0.53
C GLN A 60 -21.51 -7.44 1.41
N MET A 61 -20.43 -8.21 1.44
CA MET A 61 -19.21 -7.90 2.18
C MET A 61 -18.09 -7.40 1.27
N VAL A 62 -18.09 -7.81 0.00
CA VAL A 62 -17.05 -7.46 -0.97
C VAL A 62 -17.67 -6.88 -2.23
N ALA A 63 -17.13 -5.78 -2.70
CA ALA A 63 -17.46 -5.18 -3.99
C ALA A 63 -16.19 -5.00 -4.82
N TYR A 64 -16.33 -5.00 -6.14
CA TYR A 64 -15.25 -4.79 -7.09
C TYR A 64 -15.55 -3.58 -7.99
N ILE A 65 -14.51 -2.84 -8.34
CA ILE A 65 -14.56 -1.80 -9.37
C ILE A 65 -13.24 -1.76 -10.14
N HIS A 66 -13.32 -1.64 -11.47
CA HIS A 66 -12.14 -1.44 -12.32
C HIS A 66 -11.34 -0.22 -11.85
N THR A 67 -10.03 -0.39 -11.64
CA THR A 67 -9.18 0.70 -11.14
C THR A 67 -7.77 0.60 -11.69
N ASP A 68 -7.41 1.51 -12.58
CA ASP A 68 -6.01 1.80 -12.93
C ASP A 68 -5.46 2.85 -11.94
N VAL A 69 -4.59 2.43 -11.04
CA VAL A 69 -3.97 3.31 -10.03
C VAL A 69 -3.13 4.44 -10.64
N THR A 70 -2.77 4.34 -11.92
CA THR A 70 -2.05 5.39 -12.64
C THR A 70 -2.94 6.57 -13.05
N LEU A 71 -4.28 6.44 -12.90
CA LEU A 71 -5.27 7.44 -13.32
C LEU A 71 -6.04 7.98 -12.10
N TYR A 72 -5.93 9.27 -11.82
CA TYR A 72 -6.70 9.89 -10.71
C TYR A 72 -8.21 9.67 -10.83
N LYS A 73 -8.77 9.67 -12.05
CA LYS A 73 -10.22 9.44 -12.26
C LYS A 73 -10.66 8.10 -11.68
N ASP A 74 -9.85 7.03 -11.86
CA ASP A 74 -10.18 5.69 -11.40
C ASP A 74 -9.95 5.57 -9.89
N VAL A 75 -8.85 6.15 -9.38
CA VAL A 75 -8.58 6.20 -7.93
C VAL A 75 -9.69 6.95 -7.21
N ILE A 76 -10.13 8.10 -7.69
CA ILE A 76 -11.25 8.86 -7.09
C ILE A 76 -12.54 8.06 -7.17
N ALA A 77 -12.82 7.40 -8.30
CA ALA A 77 -13.99 6.55 -8.46
C ALA A 77 -14.00 5.39 -7.45
N LEU A 78 -12.85 4.74 -7.21
CA LEU A 78 -12.70 3.67 -6.23
C LEU A 78 -13.11 4.08 -4.81
N PHE A 79 -12.59 5.21 -4.32
CA PHE A 79 -12.89 5.67 -2.97
C PHE A 79 -14.32 6.19 -2.82
N ARG A 80 -14.86 6.88 -3.83
CA ARG A 80 -16.27 7.28 -3.88
C ARG A 80 -17.20 6.07 -3.94
N PHE A 81 -16.84 5.04 -4.68
CA PHE A 81 -17.60 3.80 -4.74
C PHE A 81 -17.64 3.10 -3.37
N ALA A 82 -16.52 3.11 -2.62
CA ALA A 82 -16.48 2.57 -1.26
C ALA A 82 -17.42 3.36 -0.30
N GLU A 83 -17.42 4.69 -0.39
CA GLU A 83 -18.34 5.52 0.38
C GLU A 83 -19.82 5.25 0.01
N ALA A 84 -20.12 5.20 -1.27
CA ALA A 84 -21.50 4.99 -1.75
C ALA A 84 -22.03 3.59 -1.40
N THR A 85 -21.15 2.56 -1.46
CA THR A 85 -21.56 1.16 -1.25
C THR A 85 -21.60 0.80 0.23
N PHE A 86 -20.61 1.25 1.01
CA PHE A 86 -20.39 0.80 2.39
C PHE A 86 -20.32 1.93 3.43
N GLY A 87 -20.44 3.17 3.02
CA GLY A 87 -20.57 4.32 3.92
C GLY A 87 -19.27 4.98 4.35
N GLY A 88 -18.12 4.59 3.83
CA GLY A 88 -16.84 5.28 4.12
C GLY A 88 -15.60 4.45 3.84
N VAL A 89 -14.45 4.93 4.31
CA VAL A 89 -13.16 4.24 4.22
C VAL A 89 -12.39 4.41 5.53
N ASP A 90 -12.10 3.30 6.20
CA ASP A 90 -11.35 3.25 7.45
C ASP A 90 -9.93 2.68 7.24
N ILE A 91 -9.78 1.82 6.23
CA ILE A 91 -8.54 1.10 5.92
C ILE A 91 -8.28 1.23 4.41
N ALA A 92 -7.04 1.52 4.03
CA ALA A 92 -6.59 1.43 2.64
C ALA A 92 -5.33 0.54 2.57
N PHE A 93 -5.45 -0.60 1.90
CA PHE A 93 -4.31 -1.45 1.59
C PHE A 93 -3.87 -1.18 0.14
N LEU A 94 -2.83 -0.36 -0.02
CA LEU A 94 -2.31 0.07 -1.32
C LEU A 94 -1.28 -0.95 -1.81
N ASN A 95 -1.79 -2.01 -2.43
CA ASN A 95 -1.02 -3.19 -2.78
C ASN A 95 -0.71 -3.30 -4.28
N ALA A 96 -1.44 -2.61 -5.16
CA ALA A 96 -1.19 -2.64 -6.59
C ALA A 96 0.28 -2.35 -6.92
N GLY A 97 0.86 -3.22 -7.72
CA GLY A 97 2.26 -3.11 -8.12
C GLY A 97 2.62 -4.12 -9.19
N ILE A 98 3.66 -3.82 -9.93
CA ILE A 98 4.19 -4.67 -11.00
C ILE A 98 5.69 -4.89 -10.80
N ILE A 99 6.20 -5.92 -11.44
CA ILE A 99 7.62 -6.11 -11.69
C ILE A 99 7.85 -5.99 -13.19
N SER A 100 8.97 -5.42 -13.60
CA SER A 100 9.28 -5.25 -15.02
C SER A 100 10.02 -6.46 -15.56
N GLY A 101 9.80 -6.76 -16.83
CA GLY A 101 10.62 -7.72 -17.58
C GLY A 101 11.92 -7.13 -18.12
N ALA A 102 12.10 -5.81 -18.02
CA ALA A 102 13.26 -5.06 -18.47
C ALA A 102 14.19 -4.73 -17.31
N ASP A 103 14.99 -5.67 -16.91
CA ASP A 103 15.56 -5.65 -15.56
C ASP A 103 17.08 -5.54 -15.54
N ASN A 104 17.68 -5.09 -16.62
CA ASN A 104 19.11 -4.84 -16.62
C ASN A 104 19.42 -3.41 -17.09
N VAL A 105 20.60 -2.95 -16.75
CA VAL A 105 21.07 -1.58 -17.06
C VAL A 105 21.36 -1.38 -18.55
N PHE A 106 21.32 -2.44 -19.34
CA PHE A 106 21.78 -2.41 -20.73
C PHE A 106 20.62 -2.41 -21.75
N LEU A 107 19.49 -3.06 -21.44
CA LEU A 107 18.38 -3.30 -22.38
C LEU A 107 17.04 -3.45 -21.66
N PRO A 108 15.90 -3.04 -22.27
CA PRO A 108 15.81 -2.24 -23.49
C PRO A 108 16.04 -0.74 -23.21
N LEU A 109 16.31 0.05 -24.26
CA LEU A 109 16.34 1.52 -24.21
C LEU A 109 15.03 2.04 -24.78
N GLU A 110 13.94 1.87 -24.04
CA GLU A 110 12.57 2.18 -24.48
C GLU A 110 11.86 3.02 -23.40
N ASP A 111 11.40 4.22 -23.78
CA ASP A 111 10.77 5.18 -22.86
C ASP A 111 9.57 4.58 -22.10
N GLU A 112 8.72 3.81 -22.77
CA GLU A 112 7.53 3.21 -22.14
C GLU A 112 7.88 2.23 -21.03
N VAL A 113 8.94 1.46 -21.23
CA VAL A 113 9.43 0.48 -20.23
C VAL A 113 9.93 1.20 -18.99
N GLU A 114 10.72 2.27 -19.18
CA GLU A 114 11.28 3.06 -18.09
C GLU A 114 10.19 3.79 -17.27
N VAL A 115 9.13 4.25 -17.94
CA VAL A 115 8.07 5.03 -17.31
C VAL A 115 7.01 4.15 -16.62
N ASN A 116 6.71 2.96 -17.14
CA ASN A 116 5.59 2.16 -16.67
C ASN A 116 5.77 1.68 -15.23
N LEU A 117 6.97 1.18 -14.88
CA LEU A 117 7.23 0.65 -13.56
C LEU A 117 7.09 1.71 -12.43
N PRO A 118 7.75 2.88 -12.50
CA PRO A 118 7.55 3.94 -11.52
C PRO A 118 6.13 4.55 -11.56
N LYS A 119 5.47 4.56 -12.72
CA LYS A 119 4.10 5.04 -12.86
C LYS A 119 3.12 4.24 -12.00
N VAL A 120 3.25 2.91 -11.98
CA VAL A 120 2.43 2.04 -11.14
C VAL A 120 2.94 2.05 -9.71
N ASN A 121 4.21 1.67 -9.49
CA ASN A 121 4.74 1.36 -8.16
C ASN A 121 4.99 2.58 -7.27
N ILE A 122 5.22 3.76 -7.85
CA ILE A 122 5.45 5.01 -7.12
C ILE A 122 4.26 5.94 -7.26
N THR A 123 3.99 6.41 -8.49
CA THR A 123 2.96 7.42 -8.74
C THR A 123 1.56 6.91 -8.38
N GLY A 124 1.28 5.62 -8.62
CA GLY A 124 0.04 4.97 -8.22
C GLY A 124 -0.15 5.00 -6.70
N VAL A 125 0.88 4.62 -5.93
CA VAL A 125 0.84 4.67 -4.45
C VAL A 125 0.63 6.11 -3.96
N VAL A 126 1.35 7.09 -4.53
CA VAL A 126 1.18 8.51 -4.18
C VAL A 126 -0.24 8.98 -4.43
N LYS A 127 -0.82 8.67 -5.58
CA LYS A 127 -2.21 9.05 -5.93
C LYS A 127 -3.23 8.43 -4.99
N CYS A 128 -3.10 7.13 -4.75
CA CYS A 128 -4.00 6.41 -3.85
C CYS A 128 -3.88 6.94 -2.41
N THR A 129 -2.66 7.21 -1.91
CA THR A 129 -2.46 7.79 -0.58
C THR A 129 -3.15 9.15 -0.46
N LYS A 130 -2.98 10.04 -1.44
CA LYS A 130 -3.60 11.38 -1.41
C LYS A 130 -5.13 11.31 -1.36
N VAL A 131 -5.74 10.45 -2.17
CA VAL A 131 -7.19 10.30 -2.17
C VAL A 131 -7.67 9.62 -0.88
N ALA A 132 -6.99 8.56 -0.43
CA ALA A 132 -7.31 7.87 0.82
C ALA A 132 -7.30 8.83 2.03
N VAL A 133 -6.27 9.68 2.14
CA VAL A 133 -6.15 10.65 3.24
C VAL A 133 -7.36 11.58 3.30
N LEU A 134 -7.85 12.10 2.16
CA LEU A 134 -9.02 12.98 2.14
C LEU A 134 -10.28 12.28 2.62
N HIS A 135 -10.56 11.07 2.11
CA HIS A 135 -11.73 10.29 2.53
C HIS A 135 -11.66 9.86 4.01
N MET A 136 -10.48 9.49 4.49
CA MET A 136 -10.27 9.12 5.89
C MET A 136 -10.36 10.33 6.83
N ALA A 137 -9.78 11.48 6.46
CA ALA A 137 -9.83 12.71 7.25
C ALA A 137 -11.27 13.18 7.48
N LYS A 138 -12.11 13.16 6.44
CA LYS A 138 -13.54 13.44 6.53
C LYS A 138 -14.27 12.52 7.53
N ARG A 139 -13.80 11.26 7.66
CA ARG A 139 -14.35 10.25 8.57
C ARG A 139 -13.78 10.31 9.99
N GLY A 140 -12.76 11.13 10.23
CA GLY A 140 -12.10 11.29 11.53
C GLY A 140 -10.84 10.46 11.73
N GLY A 141 -10.33 9.86 10.68
CA GLY A 141 -9.06 9.12 10.67
C GLY A 141 -9.12 7.79 9.94
N GLY A 142 -8.01 7.06 9.98
CA GLY A 142 -7.91 5.75 9.35
C GLY A 142 -6.47 5.23 9.29
N VAL A 143 -6.28 4.12 8.57
CA VAL A 143 -4.95 3.54 8.38
C VAL A 143 -4.70 3.16 6.92
N ILE A 144 -3.55 3.57 6.43
CA ILE A 144 -3.04 3.20 5.11
C ILE A 144 -1.87 2.23 5.32
N VAL A 145 -1.88 1.11 4.60
CA VAL A 145 -0.77 0.18 4.53
C VAL A 145 -0.31 0.05 3.08
N ASN A 146 0.92 0.43 2.81
CA ASN A 146 1.54 0.30 1.50
C ASN A 146 2.26 -1.05 1.36
N THR A 147 2.21 -1.67 0.18
CA THR A 147 3.06 -2.82 -0.14
C THR A 147 4.39 -2.34 -0.71
N ALA A 148 5.40 -2.23 0.16
CA ALA A 148 6.78 -2.04 -0.26
C ALA A 148 7.44 -3.41 -0.60
N SER A 149 8.63 -3.67 -0.12
CA SER A 149 9.37 -4.93 -0.23
C SER A 149 10.65 -4.86 0.60
N VAL A 150 11.28 -5.99 0.91
CA VAL A 150 12.69 -6.00 1.34
C VAL A 150 13.61 -5.34 0.31
N ALA A 151 13.21 -5.33 -0.97
CA ALA A 151 13.88 -4.60 -2.04
C ALA A 151 13.95 -3.09 -1.80
N GLY A 152 13.15 -2.53 -0.87
CA GLY A 152 13.23 -1.14 -0.45
C GLY A 152 14.40 -0.84 0.50
N PHE A 153 15.20 -1.83 0.86
CA PHE A 153 16.36 -1.71 1.77
C PHE A 153 17.62 -2.41 1.24
N LEU A 154 17.47 -3.16 0.16
CA LEU A 154 18.54 -3.90 -0.47
C LEU A 154 18.84 -3.31 -1.85
N SER A 155 19.89 -3.78 -2.49
CA SER A 155 20.27 -3.42 -3.86
C SER A 155 20.54 -4.68 -4.67
N SER A 156 20.15 -4.66 -5.94
CA SER A 156 20.46 -5.70 -6.89
C SER A 156 20.47 -5.11 -8.30
N MET A 157 21.47 -5.47 -9.10
CA MET A 157 21.57 -5.04 -10.48
C MET A 157 20.49 -5.68 -11.36
N GLN A 158 20.06 -6.91 -11.04
CA GLN A 158 19.10 -7.68 -11.83
C GLN A 158 17.69 -7.10 -11.84
N LEU A 159 17.31 -6.38 -10.79
CA LEU A 159 16.02 -5.72 -10.66
C LEU A 159 16.18 -4.27 -10.19
N ALA A 160 17.25 -3.60 -10.66
CA ALA A 160 17.65 -2.28 -10.16
C ALA A 160 16.48 -1.26 -10.16
N HIS A 161 15.71 -1.22 -11.25
CA HIS A 161 14.57 -0.32 -11.38
C HIS A 161 13.43 -0.65 -10.38
N TYR A 162 13.10 -1.94 -10.20
CA TYR A 162 12.14 -2.37 -9.19
C TYR A 162 12.61 -2.01 -7.78
N PHE A 163 13.88 -2.26 -7.45
CA PHE A 163 14.47 -1.88 -6.17
C PHE A 163 14.36 -0.37 -5.93
N ALA A 164 14.66 0.45 -6.93
CA ALA A 164 14.49 1.90 -6.85
C ALA A 164 13.03 2.29 -6.53
N THR A 165 12.04 1.66 -7.19
CA THR A 165 10.63 1.94 -6.88
C THR A 165 10.24 1.57 -5.46
N LYS A 166 10.77 0.46 -4.92
CA LYS A 166 10.45 0.01 -3.56
C LYS A 166 11.15 0.85 -2.49
N HIS A 167 12.35 1.39 -2.75
CA HIS A 167 12.97 2.42 -1.93
C HIS A 167 12.10 3.69 -1.89
N ALA A 168 11.55 4.11 -3.03
CA ALA A 168 10.66 5.26 -3.09
C ALA A 168 9.40 5.07 -2.23
N VAL A 169 8.78 3.87 -2.23
CA VAL A 169 7.61 3.56 -1.39
C VAL A 169 7.96 3.60 0.10
N VAL A 170 9.13 3.08 0.50
CA VAL A 170 9.63 3.17 1.88
C VAL A 170 9.80 4.64 2.28
N GLY A 171 10.48 5.44 1.47
CA GLY A 171 10.67 6.88 1.71
C GLY A 171 9.33 7.62 1.80
N TRP A 172 8.42 7.37 0.86
CA TRP A 172 7.07 7.93 0.87
C TRP A 172 6.32 7.62 2.16
N THR A 173 6.31 6.35 2.57
CA THR A 173 5.62 5.91 3.78
C THR A 173 6.13 6.65 5.03
N ARG A 174 7.45 6.70 5.19
CA ARG A 174 8.11 7.34 6.34
C ARG A 174 7.87 8.85 6.38
N SER A 175 7.75 9.50 5.21
CA SER A 175 7.47 10.93 5.11
C SER A 175 6.03 11.31 5.47
N MET A 176 5.12 10.35 5.66
CA MET A 176 3.72 10.61 6.00
C MET A 176 3.44 10.63 7.51
N GLU A 177 4.46 10.64 8.34
CA GLU A 177 4.35 10.54 9.80
C GLU A 177 3.39 11.57 10.42
N MET A 178 3.46 12.83 9.97
CA MET A 178 2.65 13.93 10.50
C MET A 178 1.15 13.80 10.22
N LEU A 179 0.73 12.94 9.29
CA LEU A 179 -0.71 12.76 8.99
C LEU A 179 -1.51 12.28 10.20
N LYS A 180 -0.85 11.58 11.13
CA LYS A 180 -1.49 11.19 12.39
C LYS A 180 -1.92 12.40 13.22
N ASP A 181 -1.08 13.44 13.30
CA ASP A 181 -1.36 14.65 14.08
C ASP A 181 -2.24 15.65 13.32
N ILE A 182 -2.19 15.62 11.98
CA ILE A 182 -2.99 16.50 11.12
C ILE A 182 -4.45 16.02 11.07
N CYS A 183 -4.68 14.73 10.82
CA CYS A 183 -6.00 14.18 10.51
C CYS A 183 -6.25 12.76 11.03
N ASN A 184 -5.47 12.31 12.01
CA ASN A 184 -5.59 10.97 12.60
C ASN A 184 -5.48 9.82 11.58
N VAL A 185 -4.71 10.03 10.49
CA VAL A 185 -4.41 8.99 9.50
C VAL A 185 -3.00 8.46 9.72
N ARG A 186 -2.90 7.14 9.93
CA ARG A 186 -1.63 6.43 10.05
C ARG A 186 -1.23 5.87 8.69
N VAL A 187 0.06 5.93 8.37
CA VAL A 187 0.59 5.36 7.10
C VAL A 187 1.76 4.46 7.42
N ASN A 188 1.66 3.19 7.06
CA ASN A 188 2.68 2.18 7.29
C ASN A 188 2.99 1.40 6.01
N ALA A 189 4.04 0.59 5.99
CA ALA A 189 4.32 -0.31 4.88
C ALA A 189 4.65 -1.73 5.36
N VAL A 190 4.06 -2.73 4.70
CA VAL A 190 4.54 -4.10 4.75
C VAL A 190 5.63 -4.28 3.69
N CYS A 191 6.70 -4.99 4.06
CA CYS A 191 7.87 -5.18 3.24
C CYS A 191 8.18 -6.68 3.09
N PRO A 192 7.46 -7.40 2.21
CA PRO A 192 7.66 -8.82 2.02
C PRO A 192 9.00 -9.15 1.34
N HIS A 193 9.58 -10.28 1.71
CA HIS A 193 10.52 -11.00 0.87
C HIS A 193 9.75 -11.78 -0.22
N TRP A 194 10.39 -12.68 -0.96
CA TRP A 194 9.75 -13.47 -2.01
C TRP A 194 8.53 -14.26 -1.50
N VAL A 195 7.36 -13.98 -2.06
CA VAL A 195 6.09 -14.67 -1.79
C VAL A 195 5.66 -15.40 -3.06
N ALA A 196 5.20 -16.62 -2.96
CA ALA A 196 4.70 -17.39 -4.11
C ALA A 196 3.41 -16.75 -4.65
N THR A 197 3.53 -15.92 -5.68
CA THR A 197 2.46 -15.23 -6.38
C THR A 197 2.73 -15.22 -7.88
N ASP A 198 1.73 -14.90 -8.70
CA ASP A 198 1.87 -14.81 -10.16
C ASP A 198 2.92 -13.78 -10.62
N MET A 199 3.18 -12.76 -9.79
CA MET A 199 4.22 -11.78 -10.06
C MET A 199 5.60 -12.42 -10.28
N GLN A 200 5.91 -13.53 -9.60
CA GLN A 200 7.15 -14.27 -9.80
C GLN A 200 7.19 -14.98 -11.16
N GLY A 201 6.05 -15.36 -11.69
CA GLY A 201 5.96 -15.98 -13.02
C GLY A 201 6.56 -15.09 -14.11
N MET A 202 6.49 -13.78 -13.97
CA MET A 202 7.11 -12.83 -14.91
C MET A 202 8.64 -12.96 -14.96
N ILE A 203 9.29 -13.41 -13.89
CA ILE A 203 10.74 -13.69 -13.86
C ILE A 203 10.99 -15.14 -14.26
N LEU A 204 10.26 -16.08 -13.67
CA LEU A 204 10.51 -17.51 -13.80
C LEU A 204 10.16 -18.06 -15.20
N ASN A 205 9.17 -17.45 -15.87
CA ASN A 205 8.71 -17.85 -17.19
C ASN A 205 9.45 -17.14 -18.35
N LYS A 206 10.46 -16.28 -18.06
CA LYS A 206 11.30 -15.70 -19.14
C LYS A 206 12.00 -16.82 -19.90
N GLU A 207 12.01 -16.72 -21.21
CA GLU A 207 12.80 -17.58 -22.07
C GLU A 207 14.30 -17.23 -21.92
N GLY A 208 15.16 -18.25 -21.99
CA GLY A 208 16.60 -18.08 -21.93
C GLY A 208 17.21 -18.62 -20.62
N ASP A 209 18.53 -18.66 -20.61
CA ASP A 209 19.37 -19.21 -19.54
C ASP A 209 19.87 -18.08 -18.62
N ASP A 210 18.92 -17.34 -18.01
CA ASP A 210 19.25 -16.28 -17.06
C ASP A 210 19.60 -16.89 -15.69
N PRO A 211 20.86 -16.77 -15.22
CA PRO A 211 21.27 -17.29 -13.92
C PRO A 211 20.45 -16.73 -12.75
N TYR A 212 19.89 -15.54 -12.89
CA TYR A 212 19.05 -14.92 -11.86
C TYR A 212 17.76 -15.70 -11.63
N LYS A 213 17.22 -16.31 -12.67
CA LYS A 213 16.04 -17.19 -12.57
C LYS A 213 16.27 -18.30 -11.56
N GLN A 214 17.43 -18.96 -11.61
CA GLN A 214 17.78 -20.01 -10.65
C GLN A 214 17.93 -19.48 -9.22
N LEU A 215 18.51 -18.29 -9.05
CA LEU A 215 18.59 -17.65 -7.74
C LEU A 215 17.19 -17.36 -7.17
N VAL A 216 16.26 -16.88 -8.00
CA VAL A 216 14.87 -16.64 -7.59
C VAL A 216 14.16 -17.94 -7.26
N GLU A 217 14.33 -19.02 -8.07
CA GLU A 217 13.74 -20.34 -7.81
C GLU A 217 14.15 -20.91 -6.45
N HIS A 218 15.42 -20.77 -6.08
CA HIS A 218 15.99 -21.33 -4.84
C HIS A 218 15.96 -20.35 -3.67
N SER A 219 15.50 -19.12 -3.88
CA SER A 219 15.40 -18.13 -2.80
C SER A 219 14.39 -18.58 -1.73
N PRO A 220 14.71 -18.45 -0.44
CA PRO A 220 13.75 -18.72 0.62
C PRO A 220 12.45 -17.95 0.45
N ARG A 221 11.31 -18.60 0.68
CA ARG A 221 9.98 -18.01 0.52
C ARG A 221 9.37 -17.58 1.84
N VAL A 222 8.66 -16.48 1.80
CA VAL A 222 7.73 -16.07 2.89
C VAL A 222 6.38 -16.72 2.64
N LYS A 223 5.78 -17.25 3.67
CA LYS A 223 4.42 -17.77 3.60
C LYS A 223 3.42 -16.61 3.46
N MET A 224 2.35 -16.81 2.70
CA MET A 224 1.30 -15.81 2.52
C MET A 224 0.72 -15.37 3.87
N GLU A 225 0.50 -16.32 4.78
CA GLU A 225 -0.04 -16.08 6.11
C GLU A 225 0.85 -15.14 6.95
N THR A 226 2.18 -15.20 6.77
CA THR A 226 3.12 -14.31 7.45
C THR A 226 2.97 -12.87 6.95
N VAL A 227 2.77 -12.70 5.62
CA VAL A 227 2.53 -11.37 5.03
C VAL A 227 1.20 -10.80 5.50
N VAL A 228 0.12 -11.59 5.40
CA VAL A 228 -1.21 -11.20 5.88
C VAL A 228 -1.16 -10.79 7.34
N ARG A 229 -0.53 -11.58 8.20
CA ARG A 229 -0.37 -11.25 9.61
C ARG A 229 0.39 -9.93 9.81
N GLY A 230 1.43 -9.67 9.04
CA GLY A 230 2.16 -8.39 9.06
C GLY A 230 1.26 -7.21 8.67
N VAL A 231 0.42 -7.34 7.66
CA VAL A 231 -0.55 -6.31 7.26
C VAL A 231 -1.58 -6.07 8.38
N MET A 232 -2.14 -7.15 8.94
CA MET A 232 -3.13 -7.04 10.04
C MET A 232 -2.53 -6.37 11.28
N MET A 233 -1.28 -6.69 11.65
CA MET A 233 -0.58 -5.99 12.74
C MET A 233 -0.48 -4.47 12.50
N LEU A 234 -0.21 -4.03 11.27
CA LEU A 234 -0.13 -2.61 10.92
C LEU A 234 -1.52 -1.92 10.94
N ILE A 235 -2.57 -2.66 10.63
CA ILE A 235 -3.95 -2.16 10.67
C ILE A 235 -4.44 -2.03 12.12
N GLU A 236 -4.25 -3.07 12.93
CA GLU A 236 -4.85 -3.22 14.27
C GLU A 236 -4.11 -2.43 15.35
N ASP A 237 -2.78 -2.36 15.28
CA ASP A 237 -1.98 -1.65 16.29
C ASP A 237 -1.95 -0.14 16.02
N GLU A 238 -2.79 0.61 16.72
CA GLU A 238 -2.93 2.07 16.58
C GLU A 238 -1.67 2.88 16.94
N LYS A 239 -0.69 2.24 17.59
CA LYS A 239 0.58 2.89 17.93
C LYS A 239 1.53 2.94 16.73
N ARG A 240 1.34 2.07 15.73
CA ARG A 240 2.20 1.99 14.56
C ARG A 240 1.88 3.10 13.56
N ASN A 241 2.84 3.95 13.32
CA ASN A 241 2.74 5.03 12.34
C ASN A 241 4.10 5.27 11.68
N ALA A 242 4.10 5.43 10.37
CA ALA A 242 5.30 5.60 9.52
C ALA A 242 6.32 4.45 9.68
N GLU A 243 5.84 3.26 10.05
CA GLU A 243 6.66 2.06 10.19
C GLU A 243 6.77 1.28 8.90
N THR A 244 7.89 0.57 8.77
CA THR A 244 8.16 -0.39 7.71
C THR A 244 8.39 -1.77 8.33
N LEU A 245 7.47 -2.71 8.08
CA LEU A 245 7.44 -4.02 8.71
C LEU A 245 7.90 -5.11 7.74
N LEU A 246 9.05 -5.69 8.00
CA LEU A 246 9.57 -6.80 7.20
C LEU A 246 8.79 -8.07 7.50
N THR A 247 8.41 -8.81 6.45
CA THR A 247 7.92 -10.19 6.54
C THR A 247 8.90 -11.11 5.81
N LEU A 248 9.53 -12.02 6.55
CA LEU A 248 10.70 -12.77 6.12
C LEU A 248 10.45 -14.29 6.22
N PRO A 249 11.27 -15.11 5.51
CA PRO A 249 11.24 -16.56 5.66
C PRO A 249 11.40 -16.99 7.13
N GLY A 250 10.90 -18.19 7.46
CA GLY A 250 10.90 -18.67 8.83
C GLY A 250 9.86 -18.04 9.75
N ASP A 251 8.81 -17.46 9.15
CA ASP A 251 7.69 -16.84 9.86
C ASP A 251 8.07 -15.60 10.70
N VAL A 252 9.12 -14.89 10.27
CA VAL A 252 9.66 -13.73 10.98
C VAL A 252 8.96 -12.45 10.54
N ILE A 253 8.49 -11.67 11.51
CA ILE A 253 7.96 -10.32 11.32
C ILE A 253 8.73 -9.38 12.25
N ARG A 254 9.31 -8.31 11.69
CA ARG A 254 10.04 -7.31 12.48
C ARG A 254 9.99 -5.93 11.85
N VAL A 255 10.05 -4.90 12.66
CA VAL A 255 10.21 -3.52 12.20
C VAL A 255 11.61 -3.35 11.60
N GLN A 256 11.68 -2.69 10.45
CA GLN A 256 12.95 -2.20 9.92
C GLN A 256 13.22 -0.81 10.49
N GLU A 257 14.24 -0.72 11.28
CA GLU A 257 14.64 0.55 11.90
C GLU A 257 14.96 1.61 10.85
N ARG A 258 14.72 2.87 11.22
CA ARG A 258 15.15 4.01 10.43
C ARG A 258 16.66 4.21 10.60
N ILE A 259 17.30 4.79 9.60
CA ILE A 259 18.64 5.31 9.76
C ILE A 259 18.56 6.43 10.79
N ALA A 260 19.48 6.44 11.75
CA ALA A 260 19.59 7.54 12.71
C ALA A 260 19.80 8.87 11.98
N GLU A 261 19.29 9.96 12.55
CA GLU A 261 19.58 11.28 12.05
C GLU A 261 21.09 11.54 12.15
N TYR A 262 21.65 12.20 11.17
CA TYR A 262 23.03 12.60 11.18
C TYR A 262 23.18 13.77 12.14
N GLU A 263 24.05 13.64 13.15
CA GLU A 263 24.30 14.68 14.15
C GLU A 263 24.73 16.01 13.49
N GLU A 264 25.42 15.92 12.35
CA GLU A 264 25.91 17.08 11.60
C GLU A 264 24.77 17.89 10.94
N LEU A 265 23.57 17.33 10.81
CA LEU A 265 22.40 18.02 10.24
C LEU A 265 21.59 18.79 11.27
N SER A 266 21.88 18.63 12.55
CA SER A 266 21.12 19.23 13.64
C SER A 266 22.06 19.88 14.66
N THR A 267 22.16 21.22 14.65
CA THR A 267 22.74 21.94 15.80
C THR A 267 21.67 22.14 16.87
N PRO A 268 22.07 22.35 18.17
CA PRO A 268 21.10 22.64 19.23
C PRO A 268 20.20 23.84 18.90
N GLU A 269 20.73 24.87 18.26
CA GLU A 269 20.00 26.08 17.87
C GLU A 269 18.95 25.73 16.77
N TYR A 270 19.33 24.88 15.78
CA TYR A 270 18.44 24.48 14.73
C TYR A 270 17.33 23.53 15.25
N ALA A 271 17.66 22.61 16.15
CA ALA A 271 16.68 21.75 16.81
C ALA A 271 15.64 22.57 17.59
N ALA A 272 16.09 23.55 18.39
CA ALA A 272 15.22 24.48 19.12
C ALA A 272 14.33 25.32 18.17
N LEU A 273 14.85 25.72 17.02
CA LEU A 273 14.08 26.41 15.99
C LEU A 273 12.99 25.50 15.40
N VAL A 274 13.34 24.27 15.03
CA VAL A 274 12.39 23.28 14.51
C VAL A 274 11.25 23.06 15.50
N ASP A 275 11.57 22.82 16.78
CA ASP A 275 10.57 22.61 17.83
C ASP A 275 9.63 23.83 17.98
N SER A 276 10.17 25.05 17.88
CA SER A 276 9.38 26.29 17.97
C SER A 276 8.42 26.50 16.79
N TYR A 277 8.77 25.99 15.62
CA TYR A 277 7.95 26.09 14.41
C TYR A 277 6.96 24.94 14.24
N GLN A 278 7.15 23.82 14.91
CA GLN A 278 6.30 22.62 14.74
C GLN A 278 4.80 22.89 14.89
N PRO A 279 4.32 23.67 15.88
CA PRO A 279 2.89 24.01 15.97
C PRO A 279 2.37 24.79 14.76
N GLN A 280 3.19 25.69 14.22
CA GLN A 280 2.83 26.53 13.06
C GLN A 280 2.76 25.67 11.78
N VAL A 281 3.69 24.72 11.62
CA VAL A 281 3.72 23.76 10.52
C VAL A 281 2.47 22.87 10.56
N LEU A 282 2.12 22.37 11.74
CA LEU A 282 0.92 21.54 11.93
C LEU A 282 -0.36 22.31 11.57
N GLU A 283 -0.49 23.54 12.05
CA GLU A 283 -1.64 24.40 11.75
C GLU A 283 -1.72 24.74 10.26
N HIS A 284 -0.57 24.96 9.61
CA HIS A 284 -0.50 25.21 8.18
C HIS A 284 -1.05 24.01 7.39
N TYR A 285 -0.64 22.78 7.73
CA TYR A 285 -1.11 21.58 7.03
C TYR A 285 -2.58 21.27 7.32
N LYS A 286 -3.10 21.57 8.51
CA LYS A 286 -4.54 21.48 8.80
C LYS A 286 -5.38 22.38 7.89
N LYS A 287 -4.97 23.64 7.71
CA LYS A 287 -5.63 24.57 6.77
C LYS A 287 -5.53 24.11 5.32
N GLN A 288 -4.40 23.51 4.93
CA GLN A 288 -4.27 22.91 3.59
C GLN A 288 -5.23 21.74 3.37
N LEU A 289 -5.42 20.92 4.39
CA LEU A 289 -6.36 19.80 4.36
C LEU A 289 -7.81 20.32 4.22
N GLU A 290 -8.21 21.30 5.02
CA GLU A 290 -9.54 21.93 4.94
C GLU A 290 -9.81 22.47 3.53
N HIS A 291 -8.84 23.20 2.97
CA HIS A 291 -8.94 23.70 1.60
C HIS A 291 -9.06 22.56 0.56
N ALA A 292 -8.35 21.47 0.76
CA ALA A 292 -8.43 20.32 -0.14
C ALA A 292 -9.80 19.62 -0.06
N LEU A 293 -10.33 19.42 1.14
CA LEU A 293 -11.66 18.83 1.36
C LEU A 293 -12.74 19.66 0.68
N ASP A 294 -12.71 20.99 0.86
CA ASP A 294 -13.65 21.92 0.20
C ASP A 294 -13.51 21.84 -1.33
N ARG A 295 -12.29 21.91 -1.85
CA ARG A 295 -12.02 21.90 -3.30
C ARG A 295 -12.50 20.63 -4.00
N TYR A 296 -12.44 19.48 -3.35
CA TYR A 296 -12.82 18.19 -3.93
C TYR A 296 -14.24 17.74 -3.54
N GLY A 297 -14.96 18.55 -2.77
CA GLY A 297 -16.34 18.28 -2.36
C GLY A 297 -16.45 17.08 -1.43
N LEU A 298 -15.57 16.99 -0.47
CA LEU A 298 -15.50 15.93 0.53
C LEU A 298 -15.82 16.43 1.94
#